data_f44f1bb5a486809fb122bc49e71d0e45
#
_entry.id   f44f1bb5a486809fb122bc49e71d0e45
#
_cell.length_a   1.000
_cell.length_b   1.000
_cell.length_c   1.000
_cell.angle_alpha   90.00
_cell.angle_beta   90.00
_cell.angle_gamma   90.00
#
_symmetry.space_group_name_H-M   'P 1'
#
loop_
_entity.id
_entity.type
_entity.pdbx_description
1 polymer ?
#
loop_
_entity_poly.entity_id
_entity_poly.type
_entity_poly.pdbx_seq_one_letter_code
_entity_poly.pdbx_strand_id
1 'polypeptide(L)'
;MSQTLFRQATITNEGRTFVGSVLVDGAFIASIYEGEHVPESVLERANIVDCRGLWLFPGAIDDQVHFREPGLTHKASIQSESKAAIAGGVTSFMDMPNTKPTTTTIEAWQDKMRRGEETSWANYSFFFGGTNDNASLLSQVDRSLTPGVKLFLGSSTGNMLVDNKQTLERIFGETEMLIATHCESESVIRANKEHYLSLYPEAELDVRFHPLIRSAEACYRSSSEAIDLATRLGSRLHILHISTEREIGLFRNDIPLREKKITSEACVHHLFFSDRDYAHLGNKLKWNPAIKTLADREAVREAVRSGKIDVVATDHAPHLWQEKEGNCLTAASGGPLVQHSVIAMLKLCDEGVFTKELVVERMAHRPADLFGIDRRGYIRAGYYADIVLVNPNKPYTVSAENNLTHCAWSPFEGMIFPHSIEQTWINGFCAFKNGALSTERPPVEPLRYIN
;
A
#
# COMPACT_ATOMS: atom_id res chain seq x y z
N MET A 1 -8.43 -17.63 27.01
CA MET A 1 -7.62 -16.46 26.59
C MET A 1 -8.16 -15.25 27.32
N SER A 2 -7.36 -14.28 27.71
CA SER A 2 -7.83 -13.09 28.41
C SER A 2 -8.50 -12.15 27.40
N GLN A 3 -9.70 -11.66 27.73
CA GLN A 3 -10.39 -10.66 26.94
C GLN A 3 -9.70 -9.29 27.13
N THR A 4 -9.69 -8.46 26.08
CA THR A 4 -9.16 -7.09 26.11
C THR A 4 -10.28 -6.12 25.73
N LEU A 5 -10.49 -5.09 26.53
CA LEU A 5 -11.46 -4.02 26.27
C LEU A 5 -10.74 -2.70 25.96
N PHE A 6 -10.85 -2.24 24.72
CA PHE A 6 -10.47 -0.89 24.33
C PHE A 6 -11.59 0.06 24.75
N ARG A 7 -11.39 0.80 25.83
CA ARG A 7 -12.47 1.54 26.50
C ARG A 7 -12.48 3.02 26.09
N GLN A 8 -13.64 3.51 25.66
CA GLN A 8 -13.92 4.93 25.38
C GLN A 8 -12.98 5.57 24.35
N ALA A 9 -12.75 4.86 23.22
CA ALA A 9 -12.03 5.41 22.08
C ALA A 9 -12.96 6.25 21.20
N THR A 10 -12.37 7.19 20.46
CA THR A 10 -13.03 7.78 19.29
C THR A 10 -12.81 6.85 18.10
N ILE A 11 -13.83 6.07 17.75
CA ILE A 11 -13.77 5.01 16.74
C ILE A 11 -14.18 5.58 15.38
N THR A 12 -13.34 5.42 14.35
CA THR A 12 -13.69 5.72 12.97
C THR A 12 -13.82 4.41 12.19
N ASN A 13 -15.00 4.10 11.72
CA ASN A 13 -15.31 2.87 11.01
C ASN A 13 -16.58 3.07 10.16
N GLU A 14 -16.61 2.48 8.95
CA GLU A 14 -17.79 2.48 8.06
C GLU A 14 -18.39 3.88 7.81
N GLY A 15 -17.53 4.84 7.50
CA GLY A 15 -17.94 6.20 7.12
C GLY A 15 -18.40 7.10 8.27
N ARG A 16 -18.27 6.66 9.53
CA ARG A 16 -18.68 7.44 10.70
C ARG A 16 -17.63 7.43 11.81
N THR A 17 -17.65 8.47 12.62
CA THR A 17 -16.85 8.59 13.83
C THR A 17 -17.75 8.70 15.06
N PHE A 18 -17.51 7.89 16.08
CA PHE A 18 -18.29 7.83 17.31
C PHE A 18 -17.42 7.46 18.52
N VAL A 19 -17.88 7.79 19.73
CA VAL A 19 -17.24 7.32 20.97
C VAL A 19 -17.79 5.95 21.31
N GLY A 20 -16.90 5.01 21.67
CA GLY A 20 -17.31 3.65 22.02
C GLY A 20 -16.17 2.80 22.58
N SER A 21 -16.48 1.54 22.81
CA SER A 21 -15.55 0.54 23.33
C SER A 21 -15.60 -0.73 22.49
N VAL A 22 -14.43 -1.36 22.28
CA VAL A 22 -14.31 -2.61 21.50
C VAL A 22 -13.80 -3.72 22.41
N LEU A 23 -14.57 -4.79 22.53
CA LEU A 23 -14.17 -6.01 23.24
C LEU A 23 -13.53 -6.99 22.26
N VAL A 24 -12.34 -7.43 22.57
CA VAL A 24 -11.59 -8.44 21.83
C VAL A 24 -11.49 -9.71 22.66
N ASP A 25 -11.75 -10.86 22.05
CA ASP A 25 -11.58 -12.19 22.63
C ASP A 25 -10.66 -13.04 21.73
N GLY A 26 -9.47 -13.33 22.22
CA GLY A 26 -8.43 -13.97 21.41
C GLY A 26 -8.07 -13.11 20.19
N ALA A 27 -8.19 -13.69 19.00
CA ALA A 27 -7.85 -13.02 17.75
C ALA A 27 -8.99 -12.16 17.16
N PHE A 28 -10.19 -12.16 17.76
CA PHE A 28 -11.39 -11.62 17.14
C PHE A 28 -12.03 -10.51 17.97
N ILE A 29 -12.67 -9.59 17.28
CA ILE A 29 -13.57 -8.60 17.89
C ILE A 29 -14.82 -9.34 18.34
N ALA A 30 -15.10 -9.33 19.62
CA ALA A 30 -16.27 -10.00 20.21
C ALA A 30 -17.51 -9.09 20.20
N SER A 31 -17.33 -7.81 20.58
CA SER A 31 -18.45 -6.86 20.66
C SER A 31 -17.98 -5.41 20.51
N ILE A 32 -18.89 -4.53 20.09
CA ILE A 32 -18.68 -3.09 20.01
C ILE A 32 -19.81 -2.45 20.85
N TYR A 33 -19.43 -1.57 21.76
CA TYR A 33 -20.35 -0.82 22.63
C TYR A 33 -20.25 0.66 22.25
N GLU A 34 -21.32 1.21 21.65
CA GLU A 34 -21.39 2.63 21.32
C GLU A 34 -21.75 3.45 22.58
N GLY A 35 -21.15 4.62 22.72
CA GLY A 35 -21.30 5.46 23.90
C GLY A 35 -20.43 4.97 25.08
N GLU A 36 -20.84 5.32 26.29
CA GLU A 36 -20.06 5.09 27.52
C GLU A 36 -20.39 3.77 28.19
N HIS A 37 -21.55 3.20 27.91
CA HIS A 37 -22.04 2.02 28.62
C HIS A 37 -21.37 0.75 28.14
N VAL A 38 -20.72 0.05 29.06
CA VAL A 38 -20.19 -1.30 28.88
C VAL A 38 -20.74 -2.18 30.01
N PRO A 39 -21.23 -3.40 29.77
CA PRO A 39 -21.72 -4.29 30.81
C PRO A 39 -20.69 -4.51 31.92
N GLU A 40 -21.12 -4.46 33.18
CA GLU A 40 -20.24 -4.60 34.33
C GLU A 40 -19.48 -5.95 34.32
N SER A 41 -20.14 -7.02 33.91
CA SER A 41 -19.51 -8.32 33.72
C SER A 41 -18.35 -8.35 32.72
N VAL A 42 -18.30 -7.41 31.78
CA VAL A 42 -17.18 -7.25 30.85
C VAL A 42 -16.06 -6.45 31.52
N LEU A 43 -16.42 -5.38 32.23
CA LEU A 43 -15.43 -4.55 32.96
C LEU A 43 -14.68 -5.33 34.03
N GLU A 44 -15.34 -6.31 34.67
CA GLU A 44 -14.72 -7.16 35.70
C GLU A 44 -13.75 -8.22 35.14
N ARG A 45 -13.94 -8.66 33.89
CA ARG A 45 -13.20 -9.81 33.32
C ARG A 45 -12.15 -9.42 32.29
N ALA A 46 -12.31 -8.29 31.60
CA ALA A 46 -11.43 -7.90 30.53
C ALA A 46 -10.22 -7.10 31.04
N ASN A 47 -9.09 -7.27 30.38
CA ASN A 47 -7.97 -6.36 30.51
C ASN A 47 -8.37 -5.03 29.84
N ILE A 48 -8.36 -3.95 30.62
CA ILE A 48 -8.81 -2.63 30.14
C ILE A 48 -7.62 -1.88 29.54
N VAL A 49 -7.76 -1.49 28.28
CA VAL A 49 -6.93 -0.47 27.60
C VAL A 49 -7.74 0.83 27.61
N ASP A 50 -7.33 1.80 28.41
CA ASP A 50 -7.97 3.12 28.44
C ASP A 50 -7.63 3.88 27.16
N CYS A 51 -8.63 4.15 26.33
CA CYS A 51 -8.48 4.80 25.03
C CYS A 51 -9.08 6.22 25.01
N ARG A 52 -9.38 6.82 26.15
CA ARG A 52 -9.89 8.19 26.22
C ARG A 52 -8.91 9.17 25.57
N GLY A 53 -9.42 9.95 24.61
CA GLY A 53 -8.61 10.89 23.83
C GLY A 53 -7.79 10.26 22.72
N LEU A 54 -7.84 8.94 22.52
CA LEU A 54 -7.23 8.24 21.40
C LEU A 54 -8.27 8.00 20.29
N TRP A 55 -7.79 7.96 19.05
CA TRP A 55 -8.56 7.45 17.90
C TRP A 55 -8.31 5.95 17.75
N LEU A 56 -9.37 5.21 17.43
CA LEU A 56 -9.30 3.77 17.13
C LEU A 56 -9.77 3.55 15.70
N PHE A 57 -8.88 2.96 14.91
CA PHE A 57 -9.13 2.61 13.51
C PHE A 57 -8.95 1.11 13.30
N PRO A 58 -9.61 0.50 12.29
CA PRO A 58 -9.17 -0.78 11.78
C PRO A 58 -7.75 -0.66 11.24
N GLY A 59 -6.97 -1.71 11.35
CA GLY A 59 -5.62 -1.78 10.80
C GLY A 59 -5.59 -1.48 9.31
N ALA A 60 -4.66 -0.65 8.88
CA ALA A 60 -4.47 -0.36 7.46
C ALA A 60 -3.98 -1.61 6.71
N ILE A 61 -4.43 -1.76 5.47
CA ILE A 61 -4.06 -2.82 4.54
C ILE A 61 -3.34 -2.16 3.37
N ASP A 62 -2.06 -2.48 3.18
CA ASP A 62 -1.24 -1.95 2.10
C ASP A 62 -1.14 -2.98 0.97
N ASP A 63 -1.83 -2.72 -0.12
CA ASP A 63 -1.93 -3.66 -1.24
C ASP A 63 -0.78 -3.54 -2.25
N GLN A 64 0.18 -2.61 -2.01
CA GLN A 64 1.35 -2.47 -2.86
C GLN A 64 2.62 -2.17 -2.06
N VAL A 65 3.42 -3.23 -1.80
CA VAL A 65 4.75 -3.10 -1.19
C VAL A 65 5.80 -3.95 -1.91
N HIS A 66 7.08 -3.61 -1.74
CA HIS A 66 8.24 -4.31 -2.26
C HIS A 66 9.22 -4.59 -1.11
N PHE A 67 8.99 -5.63 -0.33
CA PHE A 67 9.82 -5.99 0.83
C PHE A 67 11.13 -6.70 0.46
N ARG A 68 11.42 -6.79 -0.84
CA ARG A 68 12.73 -7.17 -1.41
C ARG A 68 13.18 -8.61 -1.18
N GLU A 69 12.51 -9.39 -0.36
CA GLU A 69 12.85 -10.79 -0.11
C GLU A 69 11.97 -11.73 -0.97
N PRO A 70 12.58 -12.76 -1.57
CA PRO A 70 13.99 -13.20 -1.48
C PRO A 70 14.97 -12.40 -2.34
N GLY A 71 16.27 -12.58 -2.05
CA GLY A 71 17.40 -12.26 -2.91
C GLY A 71 17.84 -10.80 -3.01
N LEU A 72 17.05 -9.85 -2.49
CA LEU A 72 17.41 -8.44 -2.41
C LEU A 72 17.46 -7.96 -0.95
N THR A 73 17.76 -8.87 -0.03
CA THR A 73 17.70 -8.65 1.43
C THR A 73 18.71 -7.64 1.97
N HIS A 74 19.72 -7.27 1.16
CA HIS A 74 20.59 -6.14 1.48
C HIS A 74 19.85 -4.79 1.49
N LYS A 75 18.70 -4.68 0.81
CA LYS A 75 17.86 -3.48 0.79
C LYS A 75 16.78 -3.51 1.86
N ALA A 76 16.17 -4.68 2.08
CA ALA A 76 15.06 -4.90 3.00
C ALA A 76 14.69 -6.39 3.07
N SER A 77 13.95 -6.80 4.09
CA SER A 77 13.42 -8.14 4.25
C SER A 77 11.95 -8.10 4.66
N ILE A 78 11.24 -9.23 4.52
CA ILE A 78 9.86 -9.37 5.04
C ILE A 78 9.85 -9.01 6.54
N GLN A 79 10.85 -9.45 7.30
CA GLN A 79 10.91 -9.17 8.73
C GLN A 79 11.10 -7.67 9.01
N SER A 80 12.06 -7.00 8.38
CA SER A 80 12.35 -5.58 8.68
C SER A 80 11.17 -4.69 8.28
N GLU A 81 10.62 -4.88 7.09
CA GLU A 81 9.59 -3.97 6.59
C GLU A 81 8.20 -4.25 7.19
N SER A 82 7.91 -5.51 7.57
CA SER A 82 6.69 -5.78 8.34
C SER A 82 6.74 -5.21 9.75
N LYS A 83 7.92 -5.11 10.38
CA LYS A 83 8.11 -4.36 11.65
C LYS A 83 7.87 -2.87 11.45
N ALA A 84 8.39 -2.29 10.37
CA ALA A 84 8.13 -0.90 10.02
C ALA A 84 6.63 -0.66 9.73
N ALA A 85 5.97 -1.60 9.04
CA ALA A 85 4.55 -1.55 8.75
C ALA A 85 3.70 -1.46 10.02
N ILE A 86 3.91 -2.36 11.00
CA ILE A 86 3.14 -2.33 12.25
C ILE A 86 3.44 -1.10 13.10
N ALA A 87 4.66 -0.57 13.08
CA ALA A 87 4.98 0.70 13.73
C ALA A 87 4.23 1.89 13.10
N GLY A 88 3.85 1.76 11.82
CA GLY A 88 3.05 2.73 11.07
C GLY A 88 1.54 2.50 11.11
N GLY A 89 1.05 1.45 11.77
CA GLY A 89 -0.38 1.13 11.81
C GLY A 89 -0.87 0.30 10.62
N VAL A 90 0.04 -0.22 9.79
CA VAL A 90 -0.29 -1.16 8.71
C VAL A 90 -0.23 -2.58 9.27
N THR A 91 -1.37 -3.26 9.31
CA THR A 91 -1.52 -4.59 9.92
C THR A 91 -1.49 -5.73 8.92
N SER A 92 -1.66 -5.39 7.63
CA SER A 92 -1.65 -6.37 6.54
C SER A 92 -1.00 -5.77 5.30
N PHE A 93 -0.27 -6.58 4.55
CA PHE A 93 0.36 -6.14 3.31
C PHE A 93 0.28 -7.19 2.20
N MET A 94 0.37 -6.71 0.95
CA MET A 94 0.49 -7.54 -0.25
C MET A 94 1.78 -7.18 -0.99
N ASP A 95 2.73 -8.12 -1.01
CA ASP A 95 4.07 -7.86 -1.56
C ASP A 95 4.18 -8.28 -3.02
N MET A 96 4.88 -7.47 -3.79
CA MET A 96 5.05 -7.60 -5.23
C MET A 96 6.06 -8.69 -5.62
N PRO A 97 5.94 -9.27 -6.83
CA PRO A 97 6.69 -10.46 -7.23
C PRO A 97 8.10 -10.19 -7.77
N ASN A 98 8.55 -8.94 -7.90
CA ASN A 98 9.83 -8.55 -8.52
C ASN A 98 11.05 -8.70 -7.58
N THR A 99 11.22 -9.89 -7.07
CA THR A 99 12.32 -10.35 -6.20
C THR A 99 13.40 -11.14 -6.96
N LYS A 100 14.36 -11.77 -6.30
CA LYS A 100 15.38 -12.66 -6.90
C LYS A 100 15.49 -13.98 -6.14
N PRO A 101 14.96 -15.09 -6.67
CA PRO A 101 14.22 -15.17 -7.94
C PRO A 101 12.91 -14.38 -7.91
N THR A 102 12.35 -14.07 -9.09
CA THR A 102 11.03 -13.49 -9.22
C THR A 102 9.95 -14.50 -8.81
N THR A 103 8.84 -14.01 -8.23
CA THR A 103 7.71 -14.87 -7.80
C THR A 103 6.80 -15.17 -9.00
N THR A 104 7.32 -15.93 -9.96
CA THR A 104 6.69 -16.22 -11.26
C THR A 104 6.50 -17.72 -11.53
N THR A 105 6.83 -18.55 -10.55
CA THR A 105 6.54 -19.99 -10.52
C THR A 105 5.81 -20.37 -9.23
N ILE A 106 5.16 -21.52 -9.24
CA ILE A 106 4.44 -22.02 -8.06
C ILE A 106 5.40 -22.24 -6.89
N GLU A 107 6.58 -22.80 -7.15
CA GLU A 107 7.60 -23.07 -6.14
C GLU A 107 8.14 -21.76 -5.52
N ALA A 108 8.40 -20.74 -6.34
CA ALA A 108 8.85 -19.43 -5.86
C ALA A 108 7.79 -18.74 -5.00
N TRP A 109 6.51 -18.87 -5.38
CA TRP A 109 5.40 -18.35 -4.60
C TRP A 109 5.27 -19.10 -3.26
N GLN A 110 5.35 -20.43 -3.26
CA GLN A 110 5.32 -21.25 -2.04
C GLN A 110 6.51 -20.94 -1.10
N ASP A 111 7.72 -20.76 -1.64
CA ASP A 111 8.88 -20.34 -0.85
C ASP A 111 8.64 -18.98 -0.19
N LYS A 112 8.05 -18.04 -0.91
CA LYS A 112 7.76 -16.71 -0.37
C LYS A 112 6.66 -16.75 0.70
N MET A 113 5.62 -17.59 0.53
CA MET A 113 4.60 -17.84 1.55
C MET A 113 5.21 -18.39 2.83
N ARG A 114 6.09 -19.40 2.72
CA ARG A 114 6.83 -19.98 3.87
C ARG A 114 7.68 -18.91 4.59
N ARG A 115 8.39 -18.05 3.86
CA ARG A 115 9.14 -16.93 4.45
C ARG A 115 8.23 -15.96 5.20
N GLY A 116 7.07 -15.65 4.65
CA GLY A 116 6.05 -14.84 5.33
C GLY A 116 5.62 -15.47 6.65
N GLU A 117 5.33 -16.76 6.65
CA GLU A 117 4.98 -17.54 7.86
C GLU A 117 6.10 -17.50 8.92
N GLU A 118 7.35 -17.67 8.50
CA GLU A 118 8.52 -17.74 9.38
C GLU A 118 8.93 -16.38 9.96
N THR A 119 8.80 -15.28 9.20
CA THR A 119 9.49 -14.03 9.53
C THR A 119 8.61 -12.79 9.60
N SER A 120 7.40 -12.80 9.02
CA SER A 120 6.54 -11.61 9.01
C SER A 120 6.06 -11.22 10.41
N TRP A 121 5.91 -9.92 10.62
CA TRP A 121 5.32 -9.31 11.83
C TRP A 121 3.93 -8.73 11.58
N ALA A 122 3.50 -8.65 10.30
CA ALA A 122 2.15 -8.26 9.88
C ALA A 122 1.49 -9.40 9.10
N ASN A 123 0.16 -9.42 9.00
CA ASN A 123 -0.53 -10.36 8.12
C ASN A 123 -0.09 -10.11 6.68
N TYR A 124 0.02 -11.16 5.88
CA TYR A 124 0.76 -11.08 4.61
C TYR A 124 0.06 -11.80 3.46
N SER A 125 0.35 -11.34 2.26
CA SER A 125 0.09 -12.06 1.03
C SER A 125 1.06 -11.65 -0.07
N PHE A 126 1.15 -12.44 -1.13
CA PHE A 126 2.13 -12.24 -2.21
C PHE A 126 1.47 -12.38 -3.56
N PHE A 127 1.62 -11.37 -4.41
CA PHE A 127 1.19 -11.45 -5.80
C PHE A 127 1.97 -12.48 -6.58
N PHE A 128 1.29 -13.16 -7.49
CA PHE A 128 1.94 -13.99 -8.50
C PHE A 128 2.31 -13.13 -9.70
N GLY A 129 3.55 -13.21 -10.16
CA GLY A 129 4.03 -12.42 -11.29
C GLY A 129 3.69 -13.08 -12.62
N GLY A 130 3.01 -12.36 -13.52
CA GLY A 130 2.87 -12.76 -14.91
C GLY A 130 4.12 -12.39 -15.72
N THR A 131 4.46 -13.24 -16.70
CA THR A 131 5.57 -13.05 -17.65
C THR A 131 5.11 -13.41 -19.05
N ASN A 132 5.95 -13.16 -20.07
CA ASN A 132 5.64 -13.59 -21.43
C ASN A 132 5.50 -15.12 -21.57
N ASP A 133 5.96 -15.93 -20.61
CA ASP A 133 6.11 -17.38 -20.78
C ASP A 133 5.30 -18.22 -19.78
N ASN A 134 4.68 -17.61 -18.74
CA ASN A 134 4.05 -18.37 -17.65
C ASN A 134 2.53 -18.31 -17.56
N ALA A 135 1.84 -17.82 -18.59
CA ALA A 135 0.38 -17.72 -18.60
C ALA A 135 -0.32 -19.06 -18.25
N SER A 136 0.24 -20.21 -18.66
CA SER A 136 -0.30 -21.53 -18.35
C SER A 136 -0.23 -21.92 -16.88
N LEU A 137 0.59 -21.26 -16.06
CA LEU A 137 0.68 -21.52 -14.61
C LEU A 137 -0.42 -20.82 -13.82
N LEU A 138 -1.06 -19.79 -14.37
CA LEU A 138 -2.03 -18.96 -13.64
C LEU A 138 -3.24 -19.75 -13.11
N SER A 139 -3.66 -20.80 -13.83
CA SER A 139 -4.74 -21.69 -13.38
C SER A 139 -4.37 -22.59 -12.21
N GLN A 140 -3.07 -22.72 -11.87
CA GLN A 140 -2.55 -23.55 -10.79
C GLN A 140 -2.30 -22.74 -9.50
N VAL A 141 -2.38 -21.39 -9.58
CA VAL A 141 -2.17 -20.51 -8.44
C VAL A 141 -3.34 -20.66 -7.44
N ASP A 142 -3.03 -20.80 -6.16
CA ASP A 142 -4.03 -20.83 -5.10
C ASP A 142 -4.67 -19.44 -4.92
N ARG A 143 -5.87 -19.29 -5.49
CA ARG A 143 -6.63 -18.03 -5.45
C ARG A 143 -7.15 -17.66 -4.06
N SER A 144 -7.23 -18.62 -3.16
CA SER A 144 -7.67 -18.36 -1.77
C SER A 144 -6.59 -17.69 -0.92
N LEU A 145 -5.33 -17.70 -1.37
CA LEU A 145 -4.16 -17.14 -0.67
C LEU A 145 -3.41 -16.10 -1.51
N THR A 146 -3.82 -15.87 -2.76
CA THR A 146 -3.13 -14.97 -3.70
C THR A 146 -4.03 -13.80 -4.08
N PRO A 147 -3.62 -12.54 -3.88
CA PRO A 147 -4.46 -11.37 -4.16
C PRO A 147 -4.75 -11.20 -5.66
N GLY A 148 -3.86 -11.67 -6.51
CA GLY A 148 -3.99 -11.53 -7.94
C GLY A 148 -2.69 -11.78 -8.70
N VAL A 149 -2.75 -11.50 -9.99
CA VAL A 149 -1.60 -11.55 -10.92
C VAL A 149 -1.05 -10.15 -11.10
N LYS A 150 0.25 -9.96 -10.83
CA LYS A 150 0.94 -8.69 -11.09
C LYS A 150 1.59 -8.70 -12.46
N LEU A 151 1.31 -7.67 -13.26
CA LEU A 151 1.97 -7.43 -14.55
C LEU A 151 2.74 -6.10 -14.54
N PHE A 152 3.87 -6.08 -15.22
CA PHE A 152 4.61 -4.87 -15.54
C PHE A 152 4.47 -4.61 -17.04
N LEU A 153 3.67 -3.59 -17.39
CA LEU A 153 3.43 -3.15 -18.77
C LEU A 153 4.40 -2.05 -19.22
N GLY A 154 5.48 -1.88 -18.47
CA GLY A 154 6.59 -0.95 -18.68
C GLY A 154 7.58 -1.12 -17.55
N SER A 155 8.80 -0.62 -17.73
CA SER A 155 9.90 -0.61 -16.74
C SER A 155 9.83 -1.65 -15.63
N SER A 156 10.40 -2.81 -15.88
CA SER A 156 10.52 -3.86 -14.87
C SER A 156 11.98 -4.23 -14.61
N THR A 157 12.23 -4.73 -13.40
CA THR A 157 13.48 -5.41 -13.05
C THR A 157 13.36 -6.91 -13.35
N GLY A 158 14.37 -7.49 -13.94
CA GLY A 158 14.36 -8.90 -14.33
C GLY A 158 13.50 -9.16 -15.59
N ASN A 159 13.10 -10.42 -15.79
CA ASN A 159 12.32 -10.88 -16.96
C ASN A 159 10.78 -10.74 -16.71
N MET A 160 10.35 -9.62 -16.12
CA MET A 160 8.93 -9.44 -15.76
C MET A 160 8.17 -8.46 -16.65
N LEU A 161 8.82 -7.85 -17.64
CA LEU A 161 8.11 -7.05 -18.64
C LEU A 161 7.23 -7.97 -19.49
N VAL A 162 5.93 -7.66 -19.56
CA VAL A 162 4.99 -8.37 -20.45
C VAL A 162 4.63 -7.41 -21.58
N ASP A 163 5.23 -7.65 -22.74
CA ASP A 163 5.08 -6.83 -23.94
C ASP A 163 4.55 -7.61 -25.15
N ASN A 164 4.46 -8.93 -25.04
CA ASN A 164 3.88 -9.80 -26.07
C ASN A 164 2.35 -9.70 -26.05
N LYS A 165 1.77 -9.16 -27.12
CA LYS A 165 0.31 -8.96 -27.25
C LYS A 165 -0.50 -10.25 -27.10
N GLN A 166 -0.03 -11.35 -27.66
CA GLN A 166 -0.75 -12.64 -27.58
C GLN A 166 -0.75 -13.16 -26.14
N THR A 167 0.38 -13.01 -25.42
CA THR A 167 0.46 -13.38 -24.01
C THR A 167 -0.43 -12.49 -23.15
N LEU A 168 -0.45 -11.17 -23.39
CA LEU A 168 -1.36 -10.25 -22.70
C LEU A 168 -2.83 -10.64 -22.95
N GLU A 169 -3.24 -10.88 -24.18
CA GLU A 169 -4.59 -11.34 -24.51
C GLU A 169 -4.94 -12.65 -23.80
N ARG A 170 -3.99 -13.57 -23.72
CA ARG A 170 -4.15 -14.82 -23.01
C ARG A 170 -4.29 -14.62 -21.50
N ILE A 171 -3.39 -13.87 -20.86
CA ILE A 171 -3.47 -13.59 -19.41
C ILE A 171 -4.78 -12.89 -19.06
N PHE A 172 -5.15 -11.84 -19.81
CA PHE A 172 -6.37 -11.09 -19.55
C PHE A 172 -7.64 -11.92 -19.83
N GLY A 173 -7.63 -12.78 -20.85
CA GLY A 173 -8.80 -13.57 -21.23
C GLY A 173 -9.00 -14.86 -20.42
N GLU A 174 -7.93 -15.46 -19.89
CA GLU A 174 -7.99 -16.77 -19.25
C GLU A 174 -7.96 -16.71 -17.72
N THR A 175 -7.39 -15.64 -17.10
CA THR A 175 -7.37 -15.57 -15.64
C THR A 175 -8.66 -15.01 -15.05
N GLU A 176 -9.16 -15.67 -14.01
CA GLU A 176 -10.28 -15.17 -13.20
C GLU A 176 -9.81 -14.32 -12.00
N MET A 177 -8.50 -14.30 -11.74
CA MET A 177 -7.91 -13.47 -10.69
C MET A 177 -7.91 -11.99 -11.10
N LEU A 178 -7.85 -11.10 -10.10
CA LEU A 178 -7.57 -9.70 -10.33
C LEU A 178 -6.19 -9.53 -10.94
N ILE A 179 -6.08 -8.71 -11.98
CA ILE A 179 -4.82 -8.35 -12.63
C ILE A 179 -4.41 -6.98 -12.12
N ALA A 180 -3.32 -6.89 -11.37
CA ALA A 180 -2.73 -5.63 -10.93
C ALA A 180 -1.60 -5.21 -11.87
N THR A 181 -1.62 -3.96 -12.34
CA THR A 181 -0.67 -3.52 -13.38
C THR A 181 0.08 -2.25 -13.02
N HIS A 182 1.40 -2.28 -13.26
CA HIS A 182 2.20 -1.07 -13.42
C HIS A 182 2.10 -0.62 -14.88
N CYS A 183 1.65 0.61 -15.10
CA CYS A 183 1.33 1.13 -16.43
C CYS A 183 2.20 2.35 -16.77
N GLU A 184 3.26 2.13 -17.55
CA GLU A 184 4.05 3.19 -18.19
C GLU A 184 4.49 2.72 -19.59
N SER A 185 4.26 3.53 -20.61
CA SER A 185 4.64 3.21 -22.00
C SER A 185 6.14 3.33 -22.20
N GLU A 186 6.84 2.19 -22.35
CA GLU A 186 8.29 2.15 -22.57
C GLU A 186 8.72 2.90 -23.84
N SER A 187 7.90 2.86 -24.91
CA SER A 187 8.19 3.59 -26.14
C SER A 187 8.19 5.10 -25.95
N VAL A 188 7.27 5.63 -25.12
CA VAL A 188 7.21 7.06 -24.79
C VAL A 188 8.39 7.44 -23.90
N ILE A 189 8.70 6.63 -22.88
CA ILE A 189 9.83 6.86 -21.99
C ILE A 189 11.14 6.91 -22.76
N ARG A 190 11.36 5.95 -23.66
CA ARG A 190 12.56 5.90 -24.50
C ARG A 190 12.68 7.13 -25.39
N ALA A 191 11.61 7.51 -26.09
CA ALA A 191 11.59 8.69 -26.95
C ALA A 191 11.90 9.98 -26.16
N ASN A 192 11.29 10.13 -24.97
CA ASN A 192 11.56 11.27 -24.09
C ASN A 192 13.01 11.27 -23.60
N LYS A 193 13.55 10.10 -23.19
CA LYS A 193 14.94 9.97 -22.79
C LYS A 193 15.89 10.38 -23.90
N GLU A 194 15.69 9.90 -25.11
CA GLU A 194 16.49 10.23 -26.29
C GLU A 194 16.41 11.74 -26.59
N HIS A 195 15.22 12.33 -26.49
CA HIS A 195 15.00 13.77 -26.68
C HIS A 195 15.85 14.59 -25.68
N TYR A 196 15.74 14.30 -24.37
CA TYR A 196 16.50 15.08 -23.36
C TYR A 196 18.00 14.85 -23.47
N LEU A 197 18.47 13.65 -23.80
CA LEU A 197 19.88 13.37 -24.05
C LEU A 197 20.42 14.09 -25.31
N SER A 198 19.55 14.45 -26.25
CA SER A 198 19.96 15.27 -27.42
C SER A 198 20.14 16.76 -27.09
N LEU A 199 19.51 17.23 -26.00
CA LEU A 199 19.52 18.63 -25.58
C LEU A 199 20.54 18.92 -24.46
N TYR A 200 20.81 17.95 -23.60
CA TYR A 200 21.61 18.10 -22.38
C TYR A 200 22.61 16.94 -22.23
N PRO A 201 23.82 17.21 -21.75
CA PRO A 201 24.73 16.16 -21.29
C PRO A 201 24.06 15.30 -20.21
N GLU A 202 24.31 13.99 -20.21
CA GLU A 202 23.71 13.06 -19.23
C GLU A 202 23.94 13.50 -17.77
N ALA A 203 25.10 14.05 -17.47
CA ALA A 203 25.44 14.53 -16.12
C ALA A 203 24.56 15.71 -15.63
N GLU A 204 23.92 16.44 -16.54
CA GLU A 204 23.04 17.55 -16.21
C GLU A 204 21.57 17.12 -16.02
N LEU A 205 21.23 15.88 -16.35
CA LEU A 205 19.89 15.32 -16.19
C LEU A 205 19.62 14.93 -14.74
N ASP A 206 19.46 15.90 -13.86
CA ASP A 206 19.12 15.66 -12.45
C ASP A 206 17.67 15.09 -12.30
N VAL A 207 17.27 14.83 -11.07
CA VAL A 207 15.98 14.19 -10.78
C VAL A 207 14.76 14.95 -11.28
N ARG A 208 14.86 16.26 -11.53
CA ARG A 208 13.75 17.08 -12.07
C ARG A 208 13.39 16.70 -13.52
N PHE A 209 14.29 16.03 -14.25
CA PHE A 209 13.99 15.45 -15.55
C PHE A 209 13.21 14.14 -15.47
N HIS A 210 13.16 13.50 -14.30
CA HIS A 210 12.47 12.23 -14.13
C HIS A 210 11.00 12.26 -14.53
N PRO A 211 10.16 13.22 -14.07
CA PRO A 211 8.77 13.34 -14.52
C PRO A 211 8.60 13.79 -15.98
N LEU A 212 9.62 14.38 -16.59
CA LEU A 212 9.60 14.74 -18.00
C LEU A 212 9.86 13.52 -18.89
N ILE A 213 10.77 12.65 -18.47
CA ILE A 213 11.08 11.39 -19.15
C ILE A 213 9.92 10.39 -18.93
N ARG A 214 9.50 10.19 -17.67
CA ARG A 214 8.34 9.37 -17.29
C ARG A 214 7.10 10.25 -17.18
N SER A 215 6.67 10.72 -18.34
CA SER A 215 5.67 11.76 -18.49
C SER A 215 4.24 11.26 -18.23
N ALA A 216 3.30 12.19 -18.08
CA ALA A 216 1.88 11.88 -17.99
C ALA A 216 1.37 11.12 -19.23
N GLU A 217 1.94 11.39 -20.42
CA GLU A 217 1.62 10.63 -21.63
C GLU A 217 2.03 9.17 -21.53
N ALA A 218 3.19 8.86 -20.92
CA ALA A 218 3.65 7.49 -20.73
C ALA A 218 2.68 6.68 -19.85
N CYS A 219 2.20 7.28 -18.75
CA CYS A 219 1.21 6.66 -17.85
C CYS A 219 -0.14 6.48 -18.57
N TYR A 220 -0.70 7.56 -19.11
CA TYR A 220 -2.01 7.55 -19.74
C TYR A 220 -2.11 6.54 -20.89
N ARG A 221 -1.10 6.48 -21.76
CA ARG A 221 -1.10 5.57 -22.89
C ARG A 221 -1.14 4.10 -22.44
N SER A 222 -0.30 3.73 -21.48
CA SER A 222 -0.26 2.36 -20.98
C SER A 222 -1.50 2.00 -20.19
N SER A 223 -2.00 2.91 -19.32
CA SER A 223 -3.24 2.70 -18.56
C SER A 223 -4.46 2.55 -19.47
N SER A 224 -4.59 3.39 -20.50
CA SER A 224 -5.71 3.29 -21.44
C SER A 224 -5.66 2.00 -22.26
N GLU A 225 -4.49 1.57 -22.74
CA GLU A 225 -4.33 0.31 -23.49
C GLU A 225 -4.69 -0.91 -22.61
N ALA A 226 -4.29 -0.91 -21.32
CA ALA A 226 -4.63 -1.97 -20.37
C ALA A 226 -6.13 -2.02 -20.06
N ILE A 227 -6.77 -0.86 -19.87
CA ILE A 227 -8.22 -0.75 -19.63
C ILE A 227 -9.02 -1.19 -20.84
N ASP A 228 -8.62 -0.80 -22.05
CA ASP A 228 -9.27 -1.23 -23.28
C ASP A 228 -9.20 -2.76 -23.45
N LEU A 229 -8.04 -3.36 -23.16
CA LEU A 229 -7.85 -4.81 -23.18
C LEU A 229 -8.74 -5.51 -22.14
N ALA A 230 -8.73 -5.04 -20.90
CA ALA A 230 -9.54 -5.61 -19.82
C ALA A 230 -11.05 -5.49 -20.10
N THR A 231 -11.48 -4.35 -20.64
CA THR A 231 -12.88 -4.11 -21.00
C THR A 231 -13.33 -5.06 -22.11
N ARG A 232 -12.52 -5.22 -23.14
CA ARG A 232 -12.81 -6.12 -24.28
C ARG A 232 -12.90 -7.59 -23.85
N LEU A 233 -12.03 -8.02 -22.93
CA LEU A 233 -11.97 -9.41 -22.46
C LEU A 233 -12.79 -9.68 -21.21
N GLY A 234 -13.32 -8.62 -20.56
CA GLY A 234 -14.15 -8.75 -19.36
C GLY A 234 -13.36 -9.05 -18.08
N SER A 235 -12.05 -8.80 -18.07
CA SER A 235 -11.14 -9.08 -16.95
C SER A 235 -11.34 -8.12 -15.77
N ARG A 236 -10.98 -8.56 -14.57
CA ARG A 236 -10.82 -7.68 -13.40
C ARG A 236 -9.43 -7.04 -13.44
N LEU A 237 -9.37 -5.72 -13.53
CA LEU A 237 -8.11 -4.97 -13.63
C LEU A 237 -8.01 -3.94 -12.51
N HIS A 238 -6.83 -3.86 -11.90
CA HIS A 238 -6.46 -2.85 -10.93
C HIS A 238 -5.22 -2.10 -11.42
N ILE A 239 -5.38 -0.81 -11.71
CA ILE A 239 -4.25 0.05 -12.12
C ILE A 239 -3.61 0.64 -10.86
N LEU A 240 -2.36 0.28 -10.62
CA LEU A 240 -1.59 0.71 -9.45
C LEU A 240 -1.10 2.16 -9.62
N HIS A 241 -0.87 2.85 -8.50
CA HIS A 241 -0.15 4.14 -8.36
C HIS A 241 -0.49 5.19 -9.43
N ILE A 242 -1.78 5.51 -9.62
CA ILE A 242 -2.23 6.62 -10.48
C ILE A 242 -1.56 7.91 -10.04
N SER A 243 -0.94 8.61 -10.99
CA SER A 243 -0.11 9.78 -10.71
C SER A 243 -0.42 11.02 -11.56
N THR A 244 -1.40 10.95 -12.47
CA THR A 244 -1.69 12.02 -13.42
C THR A 244 -3.18 12.38 -13.48
N GLU A 245 -3.49 13.67 -13.69
CA GLU A 245 -4.85 14.15 -13.96
C GLU A 245 -5.48 13.44 -15.16
N ARG A 246 -4.67 13.23 -16.19
CA ARG A 246 -5.14 12.65 -17.46
C ARG A 246 -5.67 11.23 -17.31
N GLU A 247 -5.06 10.41 -16.44
CA GLU A 247 -5.51 9.03 -16.17
C GLU A 247 -6.86 8.98 -15.46
N ILE A 248 -7.21 9.99 -14.64
CA ILE A 248 -8.43 10.01 -13.82
C ILE A 248 -9.71 9.90 -14.66
N GLY A 249 -9.66 10.41 -15.90
CA GLY A 249 -10.77 10.29 -16.84
C GLY A 249 -11.12 8.86 -17.26
N LEU A 250 -10.19 7.91 -17.04
CA LEU A 250 -10.37 6.48 -17.36
C LEU A 250 -11.20 5.72 -16.32
N PHE A 251 -11.38 6.28 -15.12
CA PHE A 251 -12.05 5.63 -13.99
C PHE A 251 -13.41 6.22 -13.69
N ARG A 252 -14.30 5.38 -13.21
CA ARG A 252 -15.68 5.75 -12.88
C ARG A 252 -15.96 5.62 -11.37
N ASN A 253 -16.95 6.40 -10.89
CA ASN A 253 -17.39 6.39 -9.49
C ASN A 253 -18.92 6.31 -9.34
N ASP A 254 -19.63 6.02 -10.42
CA ASP A 254 -21.09 5.97 -10.51
C ASP A 254 -21.68 4.58 -10.22
N ILE A 255 -20.82 3.60 -9.92
CA ILE A 255 -21.20 2.25 -9.48
C ILE A 255 -20.46 1.84 -8.21
N PRO A 256 -21.04 0.97 -7.37
CA PRO A 256 -20.39 0.43 -6.19
C PRO A 256 -19.07 -0.32 -6.51
N LEU A 257 -18.08 -0.30 -5.61
CA LEU A 257 -16.78 -0.96 -5.79
C LEU A 257 -16.92 -2.43 -6.20
N ARG A 258 -17.83 -3.18 -5.57
CA ARG A 258 -18.06 -4.61 -5.87
C ARG A 258 -18.53 -4.90 -7.30
N GLU A 259 -19.03 -3.87 -8.00
CA GLU A 259 -19.50 -3.97 -9.39
C GLU A 259 -18.44 -3.48 -10.39
N LYS A 260 -17.38 -2.82 -9.90
CA LYS A 260 -16.28 -2.36 -10.74
C LYS A 260 -15.40 -3.53 -11.18
N LYS A 261 -15.22 -3.66 -12.47
CA LYS A 261 -14.17 -4.53 -13.03
C LYS A 261 -12.83 -3.81 -13.18
N ILE A 262 -12.87 -2.50 -13.39
CA ILE A 262 -11.69 -1.64 -13.47
C ILE A 262 -11.63 -0.79 -12.22
N THR A 263 -10.56 -0.94 -11.46
CA THR A 263 -10.29 -0.23 -10.21
C THR A 263 -8.92 0.45 -10.25
N SER A 264 -8.66 1.34 -9.33
CA SER A 264 -7.42 2.12 -9.32
C SER A 264 -6.94 2.44 -7.92
N GLU A 265 -5.64 2.69 -7.83
CA GLU A 265 -4.92 3.00 -6.61
C GLU A 265 -4.18 4.33 -6.75
N ALA A 266 -4.05 5.08 -5.67
CA ALA A 266 -3.07 6.14 -5.52
C ALA A 266 -2.12 5.82 -4.39
N CYS A 267 -0.84 6.21 -4.54
CA CYS A 267 0.12 6.05 -3.46
C CYS A 267 0.29 7.35 -2.66
N VAL A 268 0.59 7.20 -1.37
CA VAL A 268 0.75 8.31 -0.43
C VAL A 268 1.70 9.38 -0.96
N HIS A 269 2.81 9.03 -1.60
CA HIS A 269 3.77 9.99 -2.14
C HIS A 269 3.20 10.82 -3.30
N HIS A 270 2.30 10.28 -4.14
CA HIS A 270 1.61 11.05 -5.19
C HIS A 270 0.51 11.96 -4.63
N LEU A 271 -0.01 11.67 -3.44
CA LEU A 271 -0.97 12.51 -2.71
C LEU A 271 -0.27 13.62 -1.90
N PHE A 272 0.97 13.40 -1.49
CA PHE A 272 1.67 14.28 -0.57
C PHE A 272 2.59 15.26 -1.30
N PHE A 273 3.40 14.79 -2.24
CA PHE A 273 4.42 15.55 -2.95
C PHE A 273 4.00 15.97 -4.36
N SER A 274 4.71 16.95 -4.92
CA SER A 274 4.63 17.42 -6.30
C SER A 274 6.02 17.59 -6.91
N ASP A 275 6.10 17.91 -8.19
CA ASP A 275 7.35 18.21 -8.90
C ASP A 275 8.18 19.35 -8.25
N ARG A 276 7.52 20.26 -7.49
CA ARG A 276 8.19 21.34 -6.77
C ARG A 276 9.11 20.85 -5.66
N ASP A 277 8.79 19.69 -5.10
CA ASP A 277 9.51 19.12 -3.96
C ASP A 277 10.83 18.46 -4.37
N TYR A 278 11.05 18.18 -5.67
CA TYR A 278 12.33 17.69 -6.18
C TYR A 278 13.50 18.65 -5.88
N ALA A 279 13.25 19.97 -5.82
CA ALA A 279 14.26 20.96 -5.51
C ALA A 279 14.89 20.79 -4.11
N HIS A 280 14.13 20.22 -3.17
CA HIS A 280 14.55 20.08 -1.77
C HIS A 280 14.88 18.64 -1.40
N LEU A 281 14.12 17.68 -1.92
CA LEU A 281 14.20 16.28 -1.55
C LEU A 281 15.02 15.44 -2.54
N GLY A 282 15.29 15.97 -3.73
CA GLY A 282 16.14 15.32 -4.72
C GLY A 282 15.67 13.89 -5.03
N ASN A 283 16.62 12.97 -5.07
CA ASN A 283 16.38 11.57 -5.37
C ASN A 283 15.56 10.84 -4.29
N LYS A 284 15.35 11.44 -3.09
CA LYS A 284 14.37 10.90 -2.10
C LYS A 284 12.97 10.78 -2.71
N LEU A 285 12.66 11.58 -3.76
CA LEU A 285 11.36 11.57 -4.44
C LEU A 285 11.35 10.83 -5.79
N LYS A 286 12.43 10.13 -6.14
CA LYS A 286 12.46 9.37 -7.38
C LYS A 286 11.71 8.04 -7.24
N TRP A 287 10.51 7.96 -7.83
CA TRP A 287 9.65 6.77 -7.95
C TRP A 287 9.28 6.49 -9.41
N ASN A 288 8.74 5.33 -9.69
CA ASN A 288 8.09 4.94 -10.94
C ASN A 288 6.65 4.49 -10.65
N PRO A 289 5.62 5.24 -11.10
CA PRO A 289 5.67 6.49 -11.86
C PRO A 289 6.31 7.65 -11.10
N ALA A 290 6.88 8.59 -11.84
CA ALA A 290 7.44 9.79 -11.25
C ALA A 290 6.36 10.63 -10.53
N ILE A 291 6.77 11.38 -9.50
CA ILE A 291 5.93 12.43 -8.90
C ILE A 291 5.75 13.51 -9.95
N LYS A 292 4.51 13.90 -10.20
CA LYS A 292 4.10 14.79 -11.27
C LYS A 292 3.85 16.22 -10.77
N THR A 293 3.22 17.02 -11.60
CA THR A 293 2.95 18.43 -11.31
C THR A 293 2.04 18.64 -10.11
N LEU A 294 2.04 19.85 -9.56
CA LEU A 294 1.07 20.24 -8.53
C LEU A 294 -0.39 20.03 -8.99
N ALA A 295 -0.68 20.31 -10.26
CA ALA A 295 -2.03 20.12 -10.82
C ALA A 295 -2.41 18.62 -10.83
N ASP A 296 -1.50 17.73 -11.23
CA ASP A 296 -1.71 16.28 -11.17
C ASP A 296 -1.98 15.82 -9.74
N ARG A 297 -1.19 16.28 -8.75
CA ARG A 297 -1.42 15.95 -7.34
C ARG A 297 -2.81 16.35 -6.87
N GLU A 298 -3.25 17.58 -7.14
CA GLU A 298 -4.59 18.05 -6.74
C GLU A 298 -5.70 17.28 -7.44
N ALA A 299 -5.51 16.92 -8.70
CA ALA A 299 -6.45 16.09 -9.43
C ALA A 299 -6.54 14.65 -8.86
N VAL A 300 -5.40 14.05 -8.49
CA VAL A 300 -5.37 12.72 -7.83
C VAL A 300 -6.04 12.80 -6.45
N ARG A 301 -5.81 13.85 -5.66
CA ARG A 301 -6.51 14.10 -4.39
C ARG A 301 -8.03 14.16 -4.58
N GLU A 302 -8.49 14.90 -5.59
CA GLU A 302 -9.92 14.98 -5.91
C GLU A 302 -10.48 13.63 -6.37
N ALA A 303 -9.72 12.85 -7.12
CA ALA A 303 -10.13 11.52 -7.55
C ALA A 303 -10.27 10.53 -6.37
N VAL A 304 -9.43 10.65 -5.33
CA VAL A 304 -9.61 9.91 -4.06
C VAL A 304 -10.86 10.37 -3.33
N ARG A 305 -11.11 11.69 -3.24
CA ARG A 305 -12.34 12.23 -2.60
C ARG A 305 -13.61 11.77 -3.30
N SER A 306 -13.65 11.89 -4.61
CA SER A 306 -14.84 11.54 -5.41
C SER A 306 -15.05 10.02 -5.58
N GLY A 307 -14.08 9.17 -5.22
CA GLY A 307 -14.16 7.72 -5.38
C GLY A 307 -13.89 7.20 -6.80
N LYS A 308 -13.27 8.01 -7.64
CA LYS A 308 -12.69 7.53 -8.91
C LYS A 308 -11.46 6.65 -8.66
N ILE A 309 -10.64 7.05 -7.67
CA ILE A 309 -9.58 6.19 -7.13
C ILE A 309 -10.14 5.44 -5.92
N ASP A 310 -9.97 4.14 -5.94
CA ASP A 310 -10.63 3.22 -5.02
C ASP A 310 -9.86 3.00 -3.72
N VAL A 311 -8.54 2.85 -3.78
CA VAL A 311 -7.67 2.54 -2.64
C VAL A 311 -6.47 3.47 -2.56
N VAL A 312 -5.85 3.53 -1.38
CA VAL A 312 -4.60 4.25 -1.13
C VAL A 312 -3.60 3.28 -0.52
N ALA A 313 -2.46 3.13 -1.21
CA ALA A 313 -1.34 2.27 -0.84
C ALA A 313 -0.04 3.06 -0.69
N THR A 314 1.10 2.38 -0.56
CA THR A 314 2.37 3.08 -0.40
C THR A 314 3.32 2.97 -1.58
N ASP A 315 3.28 1.89 -2.34
CA ASP A 315 4.40 1.50 -3.22
C ASP A 315 5.74 1.57 -2.45
N HIS A 316 5.72 1.05 -1.21
CA HIS A 316 6.90 0.96 -0.35
C HIS A 316 7.97 0.12 -1.05
N ALA A 317 8.98 0.77 -1.58
CA ALA A 317 10.00 0.18 -2.42
C ALA A 317 11.42 0.62 -1.98
N PRO A 318 11.91 0.14 -0.82
CA PRO A 318 13.13 0.62 -0.20
C PRO A 318 14.37 0.32 -1.06
N HIS A 319 15.31 1.27 -1.03
CA HIS A 319 16.64 1.18 -1.60
C HIS A 319 17.64 1.74 -0.59
N LEU A 320 18.85 1.22 -0.56
CA LEU A 320 19.92 1.83 0.22
C LEU A 320 20.22 3.23 -0.32
N TRP A 321 20.68 4.13 0.56
CA TRP A 321 20.95 5.51 0.14
C TRP A 321 21.96 5.59 -1.01
N GLN A 322 22.99 4.74 -0.99
CA GLN A 322 23.99 4.67 -2.07
C GLN A 322 23.37 4.33 -3.43
N GLU A 323 22.28 3.58 -3.47
CA GLU A 323 21.55 3.27 -4.70
C GLU A 323 20.69 4.46 -5.19
N LYS A 324 20.39 5.41 -4.29
CA LYS A 324 19.67 6.64 -4.61
C LYS A 324 20.59 7.77 -5.12
N GLU A 325 21.90 7.58 -5.05
CA GLU A 325 22.87 8.52 -5.60
C GLU A 325 22.91 8.47 -7.14
N GLY A 326 23.29 9.58 -7.76
CA GLY A 326 23.34 9.73 -9.22
C GLY A 326 22.28 10.67 -9.77
N ASN A 327 22.08 10.62 -11.07
CA ASN A 327 21.15 11.45 -11.82
C ASN A 327 19.77 10.78 -12.05
N CYS A 328 18.88 11.39 -12.83
CA CYS A 328 17.56 10.86 -13.10
C CYS A 328 17.57 9.51 -13.86
N LEU A 329 18.68 9.14 -14.52
CA LEU A 329 18.82 7.90 -15.27
C LEU A 329 19.43 6.78 -14.43
N THR A 330 20.33 7.09 -13.50
CA THR A 330 21.16 6.13 -12.76
C THR A 330 20.66 5.85 -11.33
N ALA A 331 20.13 6.85 -10.63
CA ALA A 331 19.59 6.65 -9.28
C ALA A 331 18.40 5.67 -9.29
N ALA A 332 18.31 4.81 -8.29
CA ALA A 332 17.21 3.86 -8.14
C ALA A 332 15.87 4.57 -7.92
N SER A 333 14.79 4.02 -8.50
CA SER A 333 13.42 4.49 -8.30
C SER A 333 12.71 3.67 -7.22
N GLY A 334 12.11 4.34 -6.24
CA GLY A 334 11.46 3.77 -5.06
C GLY A 334 12.03 4.33 -3.76
N GLY A 335 11.30 4.18 -2.69
CA GLY A 335 11.69 4.60 -1.34
C GLY A 335 10.78 4.06 -0.25
N PRO A 336 11.14 4.23 1.03
CA PRO A 336 10.38 3.73 2.16
C PRO A 336 9.21 4.66 2.50
N LEU A 337 8.01 4.08 2.65
CA LEU A 337 6.79 4.83 2.98
C LEU A 337 5.90 4.14 4.02
N VAL A 338 5.95 2.80 4.12
CA VAL A 338 4.96 2.01 4.88
C VAL A 338 4.81 2.47 6.33
N GLN A 339 5.91 2.81 7.01
CA GLN A 339 5.88 3.24 8.41
C GLN A 339 5.20 4.60 8.61
N HIS A 340 5.23 5.47 7.63
CA HIS A 340 4.73 6.84 7.79
C HIS A 340 3.43 7.11 7.03
N SER A 341 2.87 6.09 6.36
CA SER A 341 1.73 6.23 5.45
C SER A 341 0.47 6.74 6.16
N VAL A 342 0.08 6.12 7.26
CA VAL A 342 -1.14 6.47 8.00
C VAL A 342 -1.04 7.88 8.57
N ILE A 343 0.07 8.22 9.24
CA ILE A 343 0.25 9.56 9.83
C ILE A 343 0.39 10.66 8.76
N ALA A 344 0.94 10.34 7.59
CA ALA A 344 0.99 11.26 6.46
C ALA A 344 -0.43 11.55 5.91
N MET A 345 -1.27 10.54 5.79
CA MET A 345 -2.66 10.72 5.38
C MET A 345 -3.48 11.48 6.43
N LEU A 346 -3.23 11.26 7.73
CA LEU A 346 -3.86 12.03 8.81
C LEU A 346 -3.43 13.50 8.80
N LYS A 347 -2.15 13.80 8.48
CA LYS A 347 -1.73 15.18 8.27
C LYS A 347 -2.51 15.86 7.13
N LEU A 348 -2.79 15.15 6.04
CA LEU A 348 -3.64 15.68 4.97
C LEU A 348 -5.09 15.90 5.44
N CYS A 349 -5.57 15.19 6.47
CA CYS A 349 -6.86 15.52 7.10
C CYS A 349 -6.81 16.85 7.84
N ASP A 350 -5.75 17.12 8.60
CA ASP A 350 -5.58 18.40 9.30
C ASP A 350 -5.46 19.58 8.33
N GLU A 351 -4.91 19.34 7.15
CA GLU A 351 -4.84 20.33 6.05
C GLU A 351 -6.17 20.50 5.30
N GLY A 352 -7.22 19.75 5.68
CA GLY A 352 -8.53 19.80 5.04
C GLY A 352 -8.61 19.11 3.68
N VAL A 353 -7.59 18.33 3.32
CA VAL A 353 -7.56 17.59 2.05
C VAL A 353 -8.50 16.39 2.10
N PHE A 354 -8.50 15.65 3.20
CA PHE A 354 -9.33 14.46 3.41
C PHE A 354 -10.05 14.51 4.74
N THR A 355 -10.99 13.58 4.98
CA THR A 355 -11.54 13.29 6.31
C THR A 355 -10.94 11.97 6.85
N LYS A 356 -11.00 11.77 8.17
CA LYS A 356 -10.52 10.52 8.78
C LYS A 356 -11.32 9.31 8.28
N GLU A 357 -12.62 9.50 8.11
CA GLU A 357 -13.52 8.48 7.57
C GLU A 357 -13.08 8.03 6.19
N LEU A 358 -12.70 8.99 5.32
CA LEU A 358 -12.21 8.69 3.99
C LEU A 358 -10.86 7.98 4.03
N VAL A 359 -9.93 8.41 4.90
CA VAL A 359 -8.62 7.75 5.06
C VAL A 359 -8.79 6.30 5.50
N VAL A 360 -9.61 6.05 6.52
CA VAL A 360 -9.93 4.68 6.98
C VAL A 360 -10.60 3.87 5.86
N GLU A 361 -11.53 4.48 5.13
CA GLU A 361 -12.18 3.83 3.99
C GLU A 361 -11.15 3.40 2.94
N ARG A 362 -10.25 4.29 2.51
CA ARG A 362 -9.30 4.04 1.41
C ARG A 362 -8.13 3.15 1.79
N MET A 363 -7.73 3.12 3.06
CA MET A 363 -6.57 2.35 3.52
C MET A 363 -6.95 1.05 4.26
N ALA A 364 -8.22 0.83 4.61
CA ALA A 364 -8.64 -0.38 5.31
C ALA A 364 -9.86 -1.06 4.66
N HIS A 365 -10.99 -0.36 4.56
CA HIS A 365 -12.24 -0.96 4.06
C HIS A 365 -12.14 -1.33 2.58
N ARG A 366 -11.73 -0.39 1.74
CA ARG A 366 -11.68 -0.58 0.29
C ARG A 366 -10.67 -1.63 -0.16
N PRO A 367 -9.42 -1.70 0.37
CA PRO A 367 -8.55 -2.84 0.06
C PRO A 367 -9.18 -4.19 0.45
N ALA A 368 -9.83 -4.28 1.63
CA ALA A 368 -10.49 -5.51 2.05
C ALA A 368 -11.62 -5.91 1.09
N ASP A 369 -12.46 -4.95 0.67
CA ASP A 369 -13.58 -5.22 -0.24
C ASP A 369 -13.11 -5.51 -1.67
N LEU A 370 -12.12 -4.77 -2.18
CA LEU A 370 -11.61 -4.90 -3.54
C LEU A 370 -11.00 -6.28 -3.79
N PHE A 371 -10.18 -6.73 -2.84
CA PHE A 371 -9.51 -8.03 -2.93
C PHE A 371 -10.36 -9.17 -2.37
N GLY A 372 -11.44 -8.88 -1.64
CA GLY A 372 -12.28 -9.90 -0.99
C GLY A 372 -11.57 -10.55 0.20
N ILE A 373 -10.90 -9.76 1.06
CA ILE A 373 -10.17 -10.28 2.21
C ILE A 373 -11.15 -10.73 3.30
N ASP A 374 -10.99 -11.96 3.78
CA ASP A 374 -11.86 -12.53 4.82
C ASP A 374 -11.70 -11.82 6.16
N ARG A 375 -12.80 -11.22 6.65
CA ARG A 375 -12.96 -10.66 8.01
C ARG A 375 -11.86 -9.72 8.50
N ARG A 376 -11.28 -8.87 7.61
CA ARG A 376 -10.29 -7.85 7.95
C ARG A 376 -10.71 -6.48 7.41
N GLY A 377 -10.01 -5.42 7.80
CA GLY A 377 -10.23 -4.07 7.34
C GLY A 377 -11.41 -3.33 7.98
N TYR A 378 -12.09 -3.91 8.96
CA TYR A 378 -13.26 -3.36 9.64
C TYR A 378 -13.25 -3.59 11.15
N ILE A 379 -13.86 -2.68 11.90
CA ILE A 379 -14.22 -2.93 13.30
C ILE A 379 -15.63 -3.51 13.32
N ARG A 380 -15.72 -4.87 13.29
CA ARG A 380 -16.99 -5.63 13.31
C ARG A 380 -16.87 -6.85 14.20
N ALA A 381 -17.93 -7.22 14.90
CA ALA A 381 -17.96 -8.48 15.64
C ALA A 381 -17.71 -9.66 14.71
N GLY A 382 -16.85 -10.61 15.14
CA GLY A 382 -16.40 -11.75 14.36
C GLY A 382 -15.25 -11.48 13.39
N TYR A 383 -14.82 -10.23 13.22
CA TYR A 383 -13.65 -9.87 12.42
C TYR A 383 -12.37 -9.99 13.26
N TYR A 384 -11.25 -10.16 12.58
CA TYR A 384 -9.95 -10.14 13.25
C TYR A 384 -9.70 -8.80 13.94
N ALA A 385 -9.13 -8.85 15.13
CA ALA A 385 -8.79 -7.67 15.92
C ALA A 385 -7.47 -7.07 15.45
N ASP A 386 -7.47 -6.58 14.21
CA ASP A 386 -6.43 -5.73 13.64
C ASP A 386 -6.81 -4.28 13.91
N ILE A 387 -6.20 -3.68 14.93
CA ILE A 387 -6.61 -2.40 15.50
C ILE A 387 -5.42 -1.45 15.62
N VAL A 388 -5.64 -0.19 15.27
CA VAL A 388 -4.66 0.88 15.43
C VAL A 388 -5.21 1.94 16.38
N LEU A 389 -4.44 2.25 17.43
CA LEU A 389 -4.66 3.41 18.29
C LEU A 389 -3.75 4.55 17.86
N VAL A 390 -4.34 5.68 17.53
CA VAL A 390 -3.62 6.90 17.19
C VAL A 390 -3.77 7.91 18.31
N ASN A 391 -2.67 8.52 18.71
CA ASN A 391 -2.69 9.65 19.63
C ASN A 391 -2.76 10.96 18.85
N PRO A 392 -3.91 11.67 18.85
CA PRO A 392 -4.09 12.89 18.06
C PRO A 392 -3.32 14.10 18.59
N ASN A 393 -2.83 14.02 19.82
CA ASN A 393 -2.20 15.14 20.53
C ASN A 393 -0.72 14.89 20.83
N LYS A 394 -0.10 13.89 20.19
CA LYS A 394 1.31 13.54 20.39
C LYS A 394 2.06 13.70 19.08
N PRO A 395 2.73 14.84 18.86
CA PRO A 395 3.51 15.05 17.64
C PRO A 395 4.61 13.99 17.47
N TYR A 396 4.87 13.63 16.21
CA TYR A 396 5.89 12.67 15.81
C TYR A 396 6.84 13.33 14.80
N THR A 397 8.11 13.46 15.17
CA THR A 397 9.14 13.94 14.23
C THR A 397 9.84 12.75 13.61
N VAL A 398 9.84 12.67 12.28
CA VAL A 398 10.52 11.59 11.55
C VAL A 398 12.03 11.79 11.64
N SER A 399 12.74 10.79 12.16
CA SER A 399 14.20 10.79 12.27
C SER A 399 14.77 9.41 11.99
N ALA A 400 16.09 9.33 11.79
CA ALA A 400 16.76 8.06 11.59
C ALA A 400 16.61 7.09 12.78
N GLU A 401 16.54 7.63 14.03
CA GLU A 401 16.44 6.85 15.25
C GLU A 401 15.09 6.15 15.41
N ASN A 402 14.01 6.72 14.87
CA ASN A 402 12.66 6.15 14.96
C ASN A 402 12.16 5.52 13.65
N ASN A 403 12.99 5.49 12.62
CA ASN A 403 12.70 4.83 11.37
C ASN A 403 13.15 3.36 11.43
N LEU A 404 12.18 2.44 11.39
CA LEU A 404 12.43 0.99 11.49
C LEU A 404 12.67 0.31 10.14
N THR A 405 12.56 1.04 9.02
CA THR A 405 12.85 0.49 7.70
C THR A 405 14.34 0.17 7.58
N HIS A 406 14.68 -0.94 6.93
CA HIS A 406 16.07 -1.39 6.81
C HIS A 406 16.98 -0.35 6.12
N CYS A 407 16.46 0.37 5.14
CA CYS A 407 17.22 1.40 4.43
C CYS A 407 17.50 2.67 5.24
N ALA A 408 16.89 2.84 6.41
CA ALA A 408 17.15 3.85 7.44
C ALA A 408 17.04 5.32 6.99
N TRP A 409 16.29 5.62 5.92
CA TRP A 409 15.96 6.96 5.48
C TRP A 409 14.47 7.09 5.15
N SER A 410 13.96 8.32 5.02
CA SER A 410 12.57 8.58 4.67
C SER A 410 12.46 9.85 3.83
N PRO A 411 11.53 9.95 2.86
CA PRO A 411 11.22 11.22 2.20
C PRO A 411 10.61 12.24 3.17
N PHE A 412 10.11 11.79 4.33
CA PHE A 412 9.54 12.62 5.39
C PHE A 412 10.55 13.00 6.50
N GLU A 413 11.83 12.66 6.37
CA GLU A 413 12.84 12.93 7.38
C GLU A 413 12.87 14.42 7.79
N GLY A 414 12.84 14.69 9.10
CA GLY A 414 12.75 16.02 9.68
C GLY A 414 11.33 16.61 9.73
N MET A 415 10.35 15.98 9.08
CA MET A 415 8.95 16.43 9.10
C MET A 415 8.31 16.10 10.46
N ILE A 416 7.49 17.04 10.94
CA ILE A 416 6.68 16.86 12.15
C ILE A 416 5.25 16.52 11.72
N PHE A 417 4.78 15.36 12.12
CA PHE A 417 3.37 14.96 12.02
C PHE A 417 2.66 15.30 13.34
N PRO A 418 1.43 15.85 13.30
CA PRO A 418 0.68 16.21 14.52
C PRO A 418 0.31 15.01 15.40
N HIS A 419 0.25 13.84 14.80
CA HIS A 419 -0.25 12.59 15.38
C HIS A 419 0.84 11.52 15.42
N SER A 420 0.67 10.55 16.33
CA SER A 420 1.54 9.37 16.38
C SER A 420 0.71 8.08 16.50
N ILE A 421 1.27 6.97 15.98
CA ILE A 421 0.75 5.64 16.27
C ILE A 421 1.12 5.30 17.72
N GLU A 422 0.10 5.11 18.57
CA GLU A 422 0.26 4.78 19.98
C GLU A 422 0.37 3.27 20.20
N GLN A 423 -0.51 2.50 19.52
CA GLN A 423 -0.49 1.03 19.56
C GLN A 423 -0.98 0.46 18.23
N THR A 424 -0.40 -0.68 17.85
CA THR A 424 -0.88 -1.52 16.74
C THR A 424 -1.10 -2.94 17.24
N TRP A 425 -2.30 -3.44 17.01
CA TRP A 425 -2.73 -4.77 17.40
C TRP A 425 -2.96 -5.62 16.16
N ILE A 426 -2.45 -6.85 16.17
CA ILE A 426 -2.56 -7.82 15.08
C ILE A 426 -3.18 -9.09 15.62
N ASN A 427 -4.33 -9.51 15.09
CA ASN A 427 -5.03 -10.69 15.53
C ASN A 427 -5.21 -10.70 17.07
N GLY A 428 -5.55 -9.55 17.66
CA GLY A 428 -5.73 -9.38 19.11
C GLY A 428 -4.46 -9.35 19.95
N PHE A 429 -3.28 -9.34 19.34
CA PHE A 429 -1.99 -9.24 20.01
C PHE A 429 -1.41 -7.83 19.86
N CYS A 430 -0.93 -7.20 20.95
CA CYS A 430 -0.30 -5.89 20.91
C CYS A 430 1.12 -6.00 20.35
N ALA A 431 1.27 -5.72 19.06
CA ALA A 431 2.54 -5.86 18.34
C ALA A 431 3.46 -4.65 18.45
N PHE A 432 2.88 -3.44 18.64
CA PHE A 432 3.60 -2.19 18.81
C PHE A 432 2.91 -1.32 19.86
N LYS A 433 3.67 -0.70 20.73
CA LYS A 433 3.16 0.18 21.78
C LYS A 433 4.19 1.25 22.17
N ASN A 434 3.77 2.52 22.23
CA ASN A 434 4.59 3.64 22.74
C ASN A 434 5.98 3.76 22.07
N GLY A 435 6.07 3.53 20.76
CA GLY A 435 7.33 3.62 20.01
C GLY A 435 8.19 2.34 20.05
N ALA A 436 7.73 1.27 20.68
CA ALA A 436 8.47 0.02 20.79
C ALA A 436 7.67 -1.17 20.21
N LEU A 437 8.37 -2.05 19.53
CA LEU A 437 7.86 -3.36 19.12
C LEU A 437 7.73 -4.28 20.34
N SER A 438 6.78 -5.21 20.30
CA SER A 438 6.73 -6.31 21.25
C SER A 438 8.04 -7.12 21.21
N THR A 439 8.38 -7.76 22.32
CA THR A 439 9.50 -8.72 22.38
C THR A 439 9.17 -10.05 21.71
N GLU A 440 7.88 -10.36 21.58
CA GLU A 440 7.38 -11.54 20.92
C GLU A 440 6.78 -11.19 19.56
N ARG A 441 6.95 -12.09 18.59
CA ARG A 441 6.34 -11.95 17.28
C ARG A 441 4.82 -12.14 17.39
N PRO A 442 4.01 -11.24 16.78
CA PRO A 442 2.56 -11.42 16.78
C PRO A 442 2.14 -12.70 16.02
N PRO A 443 0.96 -13.25 16.34
CA PRO A 443 0.41 -14.44 15.66
C PRO A 443 -0.16 -14.04 14.29
N VAL A 444 0.71 -13.78 13.33
CA VAL A 444 0.35 -13.37 11.97
C VAL A 444 -0.17 -14.53 11.12
N GLU A 445 -1.03 -14.23 10.18
CA GLU A 445 -1.61 -15.20 9.26
C GLU A 445 -1.51 -14.73 7.80
N PRO A 446 -1.49 -15.67 6.84
CA PRO A 446 -1.69 -15.31 5.43
C PRO A 446 -3.08 -14.74 5.24
N LEU A 447 -3.21 -13.72 4.40
CA LEU A 447 -4.51 -13.19 4.00
C LEU A 447 -5.27 -14.25 3.21
N ARG A 448 -6.57 -14.39 3.52
CA ARG A 448 -7.48 -15.29 2.83
C ARG A 448 -8.48 -14.47 2.01
N TYR A 449 -8.74 -14.93 0.80
CA TYR A 449 -9.63 -14.27 -0.15
C TYR A 449 -10.91 -15.08 -0.32
N ILE A 450 -12.05 -14.38 -0.17
CA ILE A 450 -13.38 -14.94 -0.42
C ILE A 450 -13.71 -14.65 -1.88
N ASN A 451 -13.76 -15.68 -2.71
CA ASN A 451 -14.10 -15.57 -4.15
C ASN A 451 -15.60 -15.47 -4.38
#